data_5c3d37d8f585a300f711f530e75f9f0b
#
_entry.id   5c3d37d8f585a300f711f530e75f9f0b
#
_cell.length_a   1.000
_cell.length_b   1.000
_cell.length_c   1.000
_cell.angle_alpha   90.00
_cell.angle_beta   90.00
_cell.angle_gamma   90.00
#
_symmetry.space_group_name_H-M   'P 1'
#
loop_
_entity.id
_entity.type
_entity.pdbx_description
1 polymer ?
#
loop_
_entity_poly.entity_id
_entity_poly.type
_entity_poly.pdbx_seq_one_letter_code
_entity_poly.pdbx_strand_id
1 'polypeptide(L)'
;MNNSTRVEFDWSDPLLLERALSEEERLVRETVQAYCQDKLMPRILKAHREEHFDREIMQEMGSLGLLGATIQGYGCAGMSYVCYGLIAREIERVDSGYRSAMSVQSSLVMYPIYAYGDEAQRERYLPKLATGEWVGCFGLTEPDHGSDAGNLVTRAEAVAGGYRLTGAKMWISNSPIADVFVVWAKDRGSVIRGFILEKGMNGLSTPKIEGKFSLRASVTGEIVMDNVFVPDHQLLAGVEGIKGPFGCLNRARYGIAWGSMGAAEFCWHAARSYTLERSQFGRPIAANQLVQKKLADM
;
A
#
# COMPACT_ATOMS: atom_id res chain seq x y z
N MET A 1 35.61 31.79 23.24
CA MET A 1 34.45 31.33 24.00
C MET A 1 33.44 30.83 22.96
N ASN A 2 33.34 29.51 22.80
CA ASN A 2 32.41 28.91 21.85
C ASN A 2 30.97 29.10 22.38
N ASN A 3 30.22 30.00 21.78
CA ASN A 3 28.78 30.03 21.95
C ASN A 3 28.21 28.77 21.24
N SER A 4 28.18 27.64 21.93
CA SER A 4 27.33 26.53 21.54
C SER A 4 25.89 27.02 21.72
N THR A 5 25.27 27.48 20.65
CA THR A 5 23.84 27.75 20.63
C THR A 5 23.14 26.44 21.08
N ARG A 6 22.64 26.45 22.30
CA ARG A 6 21.82 25.35 22.82
C ARG A 6 20.65 25.21 21.86
N VAL A 7 20.51 24.05 21.20
CA VAL A 7 19.38 23.75 20.35
C VAL A 7 18.15 23.77 21.24
N GLU A 8 17.17 24.63 20.90
CA GLU A 8 15.91 24.70 21.61
C GLU A 8 15.15 23.38 21.39
N PHE A 9 14.55 22.83 22.46
CA PHE A 9 13.79 21.59 22.37
C PHE A 9 12.50 21.81 21.58
N ASP A 10 12.35 21.09 20.47
CA ASP A 10 11.13 21.06 19.68
C ASP A 10 10.35 19.78 19.98
N TRP A 11 9.22 19.91 20.64
CA TRP A 11 8.36 18.78 20.98
C TRP A 11 7.72 18.12 19.74
N SER A 12 7.64 18.82 18.61
CA SER A 12 7.09 18.28 17.36
C SER A 12 8.09 17.40 16.59
N ASP A 13 9.39 17.66 16.81
CA ASP A 13 10.50 16.85 16.28
C ASP A 13 11.60 16.69 17.36
N PRO A 14 11.30 15.98 18.45
CA PRO A 14 12.20 15.90 19.61
C PRO A 14 13.54 15.22 19.32
N LEU A 15 13.63 14.43 18.26
CA LEU A 15 14.85 13.75 17.83
C LEU A 15 15.53 14.47 16.66
N LEU A 16 14.99 15.58 16.20
CA LEU A 16 15.50 16.39 15.09
C LEU A 16 15.67 15.59 13.79
N LEU A 17 14.75 14.67 13.53
CA LEU A 17 14.77 13.79 12.35
C LEU A 17 14.64 14.57 11.05
N GLU A 18 13.90 15.68 11.06
CA GLU A 18 13.73 16.57 9.91
C GLU A 18 15.06 17.13 9.38
N ARG A 19 16.04 17.30 10.27
CA ARG A 19 17.38 17.78 9.89
C ARG A 19 18.19 16.75 9.12
N ALA A 20 17.85 15.47 9.25
CA ALA A 20 18.50 14.38 8.54
C ALA A 20 18.01 14.20 7.10
N LEU A 21 16.85 14.80 6.76
CA LEU A 21 16.27 14.73 5.42
C LEU A 21 17.01 15.66 4.44
N SER A 22 17.19 15.20 3.21
CA SER A 22 17.62 16.03 2.08
C SER A 22 16.54 17.06 1.72
N GLU A 23 16.90 18.03 0.88
CA GLU A 23 15.93 19.03 0.40
C GLU A 23 14.80 18.37 -0.42
N GLU A 24 15.13 17.41 -1.26
CA GLU A 24 14.16 16.62 -2.04
C GLU A 24 13.19 15.86 -1.11
N GLU A 25 13.71 15.17 -0.10
CA GLU A 25 12.91 14.40 0.85
C GLU A 25 11.96 15.27 1.66
N ARG A 26 12.41 16.46 2.07
CA ARG A 26 11.54 17.45 2.73
C ARG A 26 10.43 17.93 1.79
N LEU A 27 10.76 18.27 0.55
CA LEU A 27 9.77 18.73 -0.43
C LEU A 27 8.71 17.65 -0.71
N VAL A 28 9.14 16.39 -0.88
CA VAL A 28 8.21 15.26 -1.06
C VAL A 28 7.30 15.12 0.15
N ARG A 29 7.84 15.14 1.37
CA ARG A 29 7.04 15.06 2.59
C ARG A 29 6.02 16.20 2.68
N GLU A 30 6.44 17.45 2.45
CA GLU A 30 5.56 18.62 2.54
C GLU A 30 4.44 18.58 1.50
N THR A 31 4.76 18.19 0.28
CA THR A 31 3.79 18.02 -0.82
C THR A 31 2.75 16.96 -0.47
N VAL A 32 3.21 15.81 0.00
CA VAL A 32 2.30 14.70 0.35
C VAL A 32 1.47 15.04 1.58
N GLN A 33 2.06 15.68 2.59
CA GLN A 33 1.34 16.14 3.77
C GLN A 33 0.20 17.11 3.40
N ALA A 34 0.49 18.11 2.57
CA ALA A 34 -0.53 19.05 2.10
C ALA A 34 -1.67 18.31 1.38
N TYR A 35 -1.34 17.42 0.42
CA TYR A 35 -2.34 16.62 -0.26
C TYR A 35 -3.19 15.78 0.71
N CYS A 36 -2.56 15.11 1.65
CA CYS A 36 -3.23 14.25 2.61
C CYS A 36 -4.18 15.03 3.52
N GLN A 37 -3.75 16.19 4.03
CA GLN A 37 -4.58 17.02 4.91
C GLN A 37 -5.71 17.71 4.15
N ASP A 38 -5.46 18.22 2.94
CA ASP A 38 -6.42 19.01 2.18
C ASP A 38 -7.43 18.15 1.41
N LYS A 39 -7.02 16.94 0.96
CA LYS A 39 -7.82 16.10 0.08
C LYS A 39 -8.30 14.80 0.72
N LEU A 40 -7.44 14.09 1.45
CA LEU A 40 -7.79 12.79 2.02
C LEU A 40 -8.48 12.91 3.38
N MET A 41 -7.97 13.74 4.27
CA MET A 41 -8.50 13.91 5.64
C MET A 41 -9.99 14.29 5.66
N PRO A 42 -10.50 15.20 4.83
CA PRO A 42 -11.93 15.55 4.82
C PRO A 42 -12.84 14.39 4.40
N ARG A 43 -12.33 13.41 3.64
CA ARG A 43 -13.11 12.27 3.12
C ARG A 43 -13.17 11.10 4.08
N ILE A 44 -12.15 10.92 4.94
CA ILE A 44 -11.92 9.65 5.64
C ILE A 44 -13.05 9.24 6.58
N LEU A 45 -13.64 10.17 7.32
CA LEU A 45 -14.68 9.85 8.29
C LEU A 45 -15.90 9.21 7.62
N LYS A 46 -16.32 9.77 6.48
CA LYS A 46 -17.42 9.25 5.68
C LYS A 46 -17.02 7.92 5.02
N ALA A 47 -15.86 7.87 4.38
CA ALA A 47 -15.34 6.67 3.73
C ALA A 47 -15.24 5.48 4.69
N HIS A 48 -14.74 5.71 5.91
CA HIS A 48 -14.68 4.68 6.95
C HIS A 48 -16.07 4.18 7.38
N ARG A 49 -17.03 5.09 7.60
CA ARG A 49 -18.40 4.72 8.03
C ARG A 49 -19.14 3.92 6.96
N GLU A 50 -18.98 4.29 5.70
CA GLU A 50 -19.70 3.73 4.56
C GLU A 50 -18.97 2.55 3.89
N GLU A 51 -17.78 2.16 4.37
CA GLU A 51 -16.90 1.16 3.72
C GLU A 51 -16.65 1.50 2.23
N HIS A 52 -16.39 2.77 1.98
CA HIS A 52 -16.21 3.29 0.64
C HIS A 52 -14.75 3.66 0.39
N PHE A 53 -14.26 3.33 -0.81
CA PHE A 53 -13.00 3.80 -1.36
C PHE A 53 -13.27 4.54 -2.66
N ASP A 54 -12.89 5.81 -2.70
CA ASP A 54 -13.00 6.64 -3.89
C ASP A 54 -11.85 6.32 -4.85
N ARG A 55 -12.17 5.72 -6.02
CA ARG A 55 -11.16 5.33 -7.00
C ARG A 55 -10.35 6.51 -7.55
N GLU A 56 -10.91 7.72 -7.56
CA GLU A 56 -10.20 8.92 -8.02
C GLU A 56 -8.94 9.20 -7.21
N ILE A 57 -8.87 8.74 -5.95
CA ILE A 57 -7.68 8.84 -5.10
C ILE A 57 -6.44 8.22 -5.77
N MET A 58 -6.61 7.15 -6.56
CA MET A 58 -5.49 6.55 -7.28
C MET A 58 -4.95 7.48 -8.37
N GLN A 59 -5.81 8.19 -9.08
CA GLN A 59 -5.40 9.17 -10.10
C GLN A 59 -4.79 10.43 -9.45
N GLU A 60 -5.35 10.87 -8.34
CA GLU A 60 -4.79 11.98 -7.55
C GLU A 60 -3.36 11.64 -7.09
N MET A 61 -3.14 10.46 -6.52
CA MET A 61 -1.81 9.98 -6.12
C MET A 61 -0.88 9.81 -7.33
N GLY A 62 -1.39 9.31 -8.45
CA GLY A 62 -0.64 9.17 -9.70
C GLY A 62 -0.15 10.51 -10.24
N SER A 63 -1.02 11.54 -10.23
CA SER A 63 -0.67 12.89 -10.69
C SER A 63 0.46 13.56 -9.87
N LEU A 64 0.63 13.13 -8.62
CA LEU A 64 1.69 13.56 -7.71
C LEU A 64 2.93 12.66 -7.76
N GLY A 65 2.96 11.63 -8.61
CA GLY A 65 4.08 10.70 -8.72
C GLY A 65 4.25 9.75 -7.52
N LEU A 66 3.19 9.53 -6.72
CA LEU A 66 3.27 8.72 -5.51
C LEU A 66 3.16 7.21 -5.77
N LEU A 67 2.66 6.83 -6.95
CA LEU A 67 2.51 5.43 -7.35
C LEU A 67 3.79 4.94 -8.05
N GLY A 68 4.32 3.82 -7.57
CA GLY A 68 5.59 3.29 -8.09
C GLY A 68 6.78 4.22 -7.87
N ALA A 69 6.75 5.04 -6.84
CA ALA A 69 7.68 6.17 -6.60
C ALA A 69 9.18 5.80 -6.72
N THR A 70 9.56 4.55 -6.40
CA THR A 70 10.96 4.08 -6.46
C THR A 70 11.36 3.45 -7.79
N ILE A 71 10.46 3.33 -8.76
CA ILE A 71 10.71 2.73 -10.07
C ILE A 71 11.35 3.77 -10.98
N GLN A 72 12.41 3.37 -11.71
CA GLN A 72 13.06 4.21 -12.70
C GLN A 72 12.40 4.04 -14.07
N GLY A 73 12.05 5.14 -14.72
CA GLY A 73 11.38 5.12 -16.02
C GLY A 73 9.86 4.88 -15.96
N TYR A 74 9.26 4.61 -17.11
CA TYR A 74 7.84 4.25 -17.29
C TYR A 74 6.84 5.25 -16.69
N GLY A 75 7.20 6.54 -16.62
CA GLY A 75 6.35 7.57 -16.02
C GLY A 75 6.37 7.62 -14.49
N CYS A 76 7.20 6.79 -13.84
CA CYS A 76 7.41 6.81 -12.40
C CYS A 76 8.46 7.85 -11.99
N ALA A 77 8.38 8.32 -10.74
CA ALA A 77 9.22 9.44 -10.26
C ALA A 77 10.68 9.07 -9.99
N GLY A 78 11.03 7.80 -9.77
CA GLY A 78 12.40 7.35 -9.53
C GLY A 78 13.01 7.84 -8.21
N MET A 79 12.20 8.10 -7.20
CA MET A 79 12.59 8.64 -5.90
C MET A 79 13.35 7.63 -5.02
N SER A 80 13.97 8.15 -3.96
CA SER A 80 14.60 7.32 -2.92
C SER A 80 13.60 6.49 -2.13
N TYR A 81 14.09 5.42 -1.45
CA TYR A 81 13.24 4.66 -0.52
C TYR A 81 12.82 5.46 0.71
N VAL A 82 13.61 6.49 1.10
CA VAL A 82 13.21 7.41 2.18
C VAL A 82 11.99 8.22 1.72
N CYS A 83 11.98 8.75 0.51
CA CYS A 83 10.80 9.42 -0.07
C CYS A 83 9.57 8.51 -0.05
N TYR A 84 9.71 7.24 -0.47
CA TYR A 84 8.62 6.27 -0.41
C TYR A 84 8.12 6.03 1.02
N GLY A 85 9.04 5.96 1.98
CA GLY A 85 8.70 5.87 3.40
C GLY A 85 7.91 7.09 3.90
N LEU A 86 8.36 8.30 3.57
CA LEU A 86 7.68 9.56 3.92
C LEU A 86 6.29 9.63 3.28
N ILE A 87 6.14 9.21 2.02
CA ILE A 87 4.83 9.10 1.35
C ILE A 87 3.91 8.16 2.14
N ALA A 88 4.37 6.97 2.48
CA ALA A 88 3.60 6.00 3.25
C ALA A 88 3.19 6.55 4.62
N ARG A 89 4.11 7.26 5.33
CA ARG A 89 3.88 7.88 6.62
C ARG A 89 2.77 8.94 6.56
N GLU A 90 2.82 9.85 5.60
CA GLU A 90 1.84 10.92 5.51
C GLU A 90 0.45 10.42 5.07
N ILE A 91 0.38 9.45 4.17
CA ILE A 91 -0.90 8.86 3.77
C ILE A 91 -1.53 8.06 4.95
N GLU A 92 -0.75 7.26 5.68
CA GLU A 92 -1.26 6.49 6.81
C GLU A 92 -1.58 7.37 8.03
N ARG A 93 -1.01 8.56 8.12
CA ARG A 93 -1.44 9.59 9.09
C ARG A 93 -2.94 9.92 8.93
N VAL A 94 -3.49 9.74 7.73
CA VAL A 94 -4.92 9.87 7.45
C VAL A 94 -5.64 8.54 7.70
N ASP A 95 -5.21 7.47 6.98
CA ASP A 95 -5.85 6.15 7.11
C ASP A 95 -4.98 5.04 6.52
N SER A 96 -4.92 3.91 7.23
CA SER A 96 -4.22 2.70 6.78
C SER A 96 -4.80 2.10 5.50
N GLY A 97 -6.08 2.28 5.22
CA GLY A 97 -6.72 1.82 3.98
C GLY A 97 -6.21 2.57 2.76
N TYR A 98 -6.06 3.88 2.84
CA TYR A 98 -5.49 4.69 1.76
C TYR A 98 -4.02 4.35 1.51
N ARG A 99 -3.21 4.22 2.60
CA ARG A 99 -1.83 3.78 2.45
C ARG A 99 -1.75 2.37 1.85
N SER A 100 -2.66 1.46 2.24
CA SER A 100 -2.71 0.11 1.69
C SER A 100 -2.95 0.11 0.18
N ALA A 101 -3.88 0.93 -0.32
CA ALA A 101 -4.14 1.07 -1.75
C ALA A 101 -2.88 1.50 -2.52
N MET A 102 -2.20 2.55 -2.05
CA MET A 102 -0.93 3.03 -2.63
C MET A 102 0.18 1.97 -2.57
N SER A 103 0.32 1.29 -1.43
CA SER A 103 1.36 0.30 -1.21
C SER A 103 1.15 -0.97 -2.06
N VAL A 104 -0.09 -1.45 -2.19
CA VAL A 104 -0.43 -2.58 -3.08
C VAL A 104 -0.10 -2.22 -4.53
N GLN A 105 -0.52 -1.05 -4.99
CA GLN A 105 -0.19 -0.58 -6.34
C GLN A 105 1.33 -0.57 -6.58
N SER A 106 2.08 0.09 -5.70
CA SER A 106 3.51 0.33 -5.89
C SER A 106 4.37 -0.91 -5.66
N SER A 107 4.18 -1.58 -4.50
CA SER A 107 5.08 -2.65 -4.03
C SER A 107 4.68 -4.04 -4.48
N LEU A 108 3.39 -4.29 -4.71
CA LEU A 108 2.85 -5.63 -4.97
C LEU A 108 2.39 -5.83 -6.41
N VAL A 109 2.14 -4.74 -7.16
CA VAL A 109 1.73 -4.80 -8.57
C VAL A 109 2.83 -4.24 -9.47
N MET A 110 3.18 -2.97 -9.33
CA MET A 110 4.17 -2.33 -10.20
C MET A 110 5.56 -2.94 -10.01
N TYR A 111 5.97 -3.21 -8.77
CA TYR A 111 7.30 -3.78 -8.51
C TYR A 111 7.50 -5.16 -9.15
N PRO A 112 6.62 -6.18 -9.01
CA PRO A 112 6.84 -7.47 -9.68
C PRO A 112 6.82 -7.37 -11.21
N ILE A 113 6.02 -6.48 -11.80
CA ILE A 113 6.05 -6.22 -13.25
C ILE A 113 7.40 -5.62 -13.65
N TYR A 114 7.90 -4.64 -12.88
CA TYR A 114 9.21 -4.03 -13.12
C TYR A 114 10.37 -5.01 -12.96
N ALA A 115 10.36 -5.80 -11.87
CA ALA A 115 11.48 -6.65 -11.51
C ALA A 115 11.52 -8.00 -12.25
N TYR A 116 10.35 -8.54 -12.58
CA TYR A 116 10.21 -9.91 -13.08
C TYR A 116 9.58 -10.00 -14.47
N GLY A 117 8.95 -8.92 -14.94
CA GLY A 117 8.40 -8.81 -16.27
C GLY A 117 9.44 -8.56 -17.35
N ASP A 118 9.07 -8.81 -18.58
CA ASP A 118 9.83 -8.38 -19.77
C ASP A 118 9.55 -6.91 -20.12
N GLU A 119 10.24 -6.40 -21.14
CA GLU A 119 10.11 -4.99 -21.51
C GLU A 119 8.71 -4.66 -22.06
N ALA A 120 8.11 -5.56 -22.83
CA ALA A 120 6.77 -5.36 -23.36
C ALA A 120 5.72 -5.27 -22.23
N GLN A 121 5.87 -6.09 -21.17
CA GLN A 121 5.03 -6.02 -19.99
C GLN A 121 5.23 -4.70 -19.23
N ARG A 122 6.48 -4.25 -19.05
CA ARG A 122 6.79 -2.96 -18.38
C ARG A 122 6.17 -1.78 -19.13
N GLU A 123 6.39 -1.70 -20.44
CA GLU A 123 5.85 -0.64 -21.28
C GLU A 123 4.31 -0.63 -21.33
N ARG A 124 3.69 -1.81 -21.29
CA ARG A 124 2.22 -1.94 -21.33
C ARG A 124 1.56 -1.52 -20.03
N TYR A 125 2.09 -1.96 -18.89
CA TYR A 125 1.38 -1.86 -17.61
C TYR A 125 1.84 -0.68 -16.75
N LEU A 126 3.15 -0.43 -16.65
CA LEU A 126 3.67 0.53 -15.67
C LEU A 126 3.20 1.96 -15.90
N PRO A 127 3.16 2.53 -17.12
CA PRO A 127 2.71 3.90 -17.31
C PRO A 127 1.27 4.15 -16.84
N LYS A 128 0.37 3.22 -17.10
CA LYS A 128 -1.04 3.32 -16.70
C LYS A 128 -1.26 3.11 -15.21
N LEU A 129 -0.45 2.25 -14.60
CA LEU A 129 -0.44 2.04 -13.15
C LEU A 129 0.19 3.24 -12.42
N ALA A 130 1.22 3.88 -12.99
CA ALA A 130 1.86 5.05 -12.42
C ALA A 130 0.93 6.27 -12.37
N THR A 131 0.09 6.46 -13.38
CA THR A 131 -0.91 7.54 -13.42
C THR A 131 -2.16 7.24 -12.59
N GLY A 132 -2.35 6.00 -12.12
CA GLY A 132 -3.58 5.57 -11.46
C GLY A 132 -4.78 5.39 -12.41
N GLU A 133 -4.56 5.48 -13.73
CA GLU A 133 -5.58 5.11 -14.75
C GLU A 133 -6.01 3.67 -14.54
N TRP A 134 -5.03 2.77 -14.37
CA TRP A 134 -5.25 1.40 -13.99
C TRP A 134 -4.93 1.16 -12.51
N VAL A 135 -5.79 0.39 -11.88
CA VAL A 135 -5.61 -0.07 -10.50
C VAL A 135 -5.22 -1.54 -10.52
N GLY A 136 -4.23 -1.87 -9.70
CA GLY A 136 -3.78 -3.25 -9.58
C GLY A 136 -4.09 -3.87 -8.23
N CYS A 137 -4.09 -5.22 -8.20
CA CYS A 137 -4.17 -6.00 -6.98
C CYS A 137 -3.21 -7.19 -7.01
N PHE A 138 -2.99 -7.81 -5.83
CA PHE A 138 -2.00 -8.86 -5.63
C PHE A 138 -2.63 -10.11 -5.02
N GLY A 139 -2.75 -11.16 -5.80
CA GLY A 139 -3.38 -12.42 -5.42
C GLY A 139 -2.37 -13.47 -4.96
N LEU A 140 -2.05 -13.48 -3.66
CA LEU A 140 -1.22 -14.51 -3.02
C LEU A 140 -2.03 -15.34 -2.01
N THR A 141 -2.59 -14.67 -1.00
CA THR A 141 -3.35 -15.28 0.10
C THR A 141 -4.57 -16.03 -0.39
N GLU A 142 -4.80 -17.23 0.13
CA GLU A 142 -5.96 -18.07 -0.15
C GLU A 142 -6.79 -18.27 1.13
N PRO A 143 -8.04 -18.75 1.03
CA PRO A 143 -8.89 -18.98 2.20
C PRO A 143 -8.20 -19.82 3.28
N ASP A 144 -7.49 -20.89 2.89
CA ASP A 144 -6.85 -21.82 3.82
C ASP A 144 -5.34 -21.62 3.95
N HIS A 145 -4.73 -20.71 3.17
CA HIS A 145 -3.29 -20.46 3.11
C HIS A 145 -2.97 -18.96 3.22
N GLY A 146 -3.01 -18.43 4.45
CA GLY A 146 -2.65 -17.05 4.77
C GLY A 146 -1.17 -16.94 5.12
N SER A 147 -0.81 -17.26 6.37
CA SER A 147 0.59 -17.23 6.83
C SER A 147 1.48 -18.23 6.12
N ASP A 148 0.93 -19.37 5.76
CA ASP A 148 1.61 -20.43 5.01
C ASP A 148 1.39 -20.29 3.49
N ALA A 149 1.77 -19.15 2.94
CA ALA A 149 1.57 -18.83 1.54
C ALA A 149 2.35 -19.74 0.57
N GLY A 150 3.37 -20.43 1.05
CA GLY A 150 4.12 -21.43 0.26
C GLY A 150 3.30 -22.66 -0.11
N ASN A 151 2.27 -22.96 0.67
CA ASN A 151 1.37 -24.09 0.43
C ASN A 151 0.10 -23.73 -0.34
N LEU A 152 0.06 -22.56 -1.00
CA LEU A 152 -1.04 -22.18 -1.88
C LEU A 152 -1.46 -23.32 -2.83
N VAL A 153 -2.76 -23.40 -3.13
CA VAL A 153 -3.35 -24.49 -3.94
C VAL A 153 -3.90 -24.03 -5.29
N THR A 154 -3.94 -22.74 -5.56
CA THR A 154 -4.25 -22.22 -6.90
C THR A 154 -3.30 -22.82 -7.93
N ARG A 155 -3.86 -23.40 -9.00
CA ARG A 155 -3.12 -24.12 -10.03
C ARG A 155 -3.05 -23.36 -11.33
N ALA A 156 -1.93 -23.51 -12.02
CA ALA A 156 -1.69 -23.05 -13.38
C ALA A 156 -1.32 -24.26 -14.25
N GLU A 157 -2.22 -24.68 -15.11
CA GLU A 157 -2.01 -25.80 -16.02
C GLU A 157 -1.54 -25.26 -17.38
N ALA A 158 -0.35 -25.71 -17.84
CA ALA A 158 0.16 -25.34 -19.15
C ALA A 158 -0.73 -25.93 -20.27
N VAL A 159 -1.10 -25.10 -21.22
CA VAL A 159 -1.88 -25.43 -22.40
C VAL A 159 -1.24 -24.80 -23.64
N ALA A 160 -1.77 -25.08 -24.84
CA ALA A 160 -1.26 -24.43 -26.03
C ALA A 160 -1.40 -22.90 -25.96
N GLY A 161 -0.27 -22.19 -26.05
CA GLY A 161 -0.21 -20.71 -26.06
C GLY A 161 -0.37 -20.03 -24.70
N GLY A 162 -0.34 -20.79 -23.58
CA GLY A 162 -0.46 -20.18 -22.26
C GLY A 162 -0.76 -21.15 -21.12
N TYR A 163 -1.52 -20.67 -20.17
CA TYR A 163 -1.90 -21.40 -18.95
C TYR A 163 -3.39 -21.28 -18.66
N ARG A 164 -3.93 -22.29 -17.99
CA ARG A 164 -5.26 -22.25 -17.39
C ARG A 164 -5.13 -22.15 -15.87
N LEU A 165 -5.68 -21.06 -15.29
CA LEU A 165 -5.63 -20.82 -13.84
C LEU A 165 -6.95 -21.20 -13.21
N THR A 166 -6.88 -21.97 -12.11
CA THR A 166 -8.05 -22.37 -11.30
C THR A 166 -7.71 -22.28 -9.82
N GLY A 167 -8.58 -21.59 -9.05
CA GLY A 167 -8.42 -21.38 -7.62
C GLY A 167 -9.07 -20.10 -7.16
N ALA A 168 -8.86 -19.75 -5.88
CA ALA A 168 -9.37 -18.53 -5.29
C ALA A 168 -8.32 -17.83 -4.42
N LYS A 169 -8.33 -16.51 -4.44
CA LYS A 169 -7.55 -15.65 -3.54
C LYS A 169 -8.50 -14.87 -2.65
N MET A 170 -8.12 -14.65 -1.40
CA MET A 170 -8.98 -14.02 -0.40
C MET A 170 -8.27 -12.86 0.31
N TRP A 171 -9.04 -11.89 0.79
CA TRP A 171 -8.56 -10.69 1.45
C TRP A 171 -7.70 -9.80 0.55
N ILE A 172 -8.07 -9.70 -0.72
CA ILE A 172 -7.28 -9.00 -1.73
C ILE A 172 -7.69 -7.53 -1.80
N SER A 173 -6.82 -6.64 -1.33
CA SER A 173 -7.01 -5.20 -1.46
C SER A 173 -7.09 -4.80 -2.94
N ASN A 174 -8.01 -3.92 -3.25
CA ASN A 174 -8.32 -3.38 -4.58
C ASN A 174 -8.96 -4.37 -5.57
N SER A 175 -9.07 -5.68 -5.32
CA SER A 175 -9.56 -6.63 -6.34
C SER A 175 -10.91 -6.25 -6.96
N PRO A 176 -11.93 -5.73 -6.22
CA PRO A 176 -13.21 -5.36 -6.83
C PRO A 176 -13.13 -4.19 -7.83
N ILE A 177 -12.10 -3.36 -7.75
CA ILE A 177 -11.89 -2.20 -8.62
C ILE A 177 -10.67 -2.33 -9.53
N ALA A 178 -9.95 -3.47 -9.46
CA ALA A 178 -8.71 -3.68 -10.20
C ALA A 178 -8.93 -3.87 -11.70
N ASP A 179 -8.00 -3.36 -12.49
CA ASP A 179 -7.88 -3.59 -13.92
C ASP A 179 -6.80 -4.64 -14.22
N VAL A 180 -5.79 -4.74 -13.31
CA VAL A 180 -4.63 -5.64 -13.43
C VAL A 180 -4.48 -6.46 -12.15
N PHE A 181 -4.23 -7.75 -12.29
CA PHE A 181 -4.11 -8.69 -11.19
C PHE A 181 -2.78 -9.43 -11.30
N VAL A 182 -1.89 -9.25 -10.33
CA VAL A 182 -0.68 -10.07 -10.20
C VAL A 182 -1.03 -11.27 -9.33
N VAL A 183 -1.13 -12.44 -9.93
CA VAL A 183 -1.59 -13.68 -9.26
C VAL A 183 -0.48 -14.72 -9.21
N TRP A 184 -0.33 -15.34 -8.04
CA TRP A 184 0.63 -16.41 -7.82
C TRP A 184 -0.10 -17.76 -7.78
N ALA A 185 0.36 -18.70 -8.61
CA ALA A 185 -0.20 -20.03 -8.74
C ALA A 185 0.89 -21.09 -8.89
N LYS A 186 0.63 -22.36 -8.51
CA LYS A 186 1.53 -23.47 -8.73
C LYS A 186 1.33 -24.10 -10.10
N ASP A 187 2.43 -24.33 -10.82
CA ASP A 187 2.43 -25.15 -12.02
C ASP A 187 2.38 -26.65 -11.70
N ARG A 188 2.37 -27.51 -12.73
CA ARG A 188 2.35 -28.98 -12.55
C ARG A 188 3.54 -29.53 -11.76
N GLY A 189 4.67 -28.81 -11.77
CA GLY A 189 5.86 -29.13 -10.98
C GLY A 189 5.80 -28.63 -9.53
N SER A 190 4.65 -28.10 -9.09
CA SER A 190 4.48 -27.42 -7.80
C SER A 190 5.36 -26.18 -7.61
N VAL A 191 5.88 -25.61 -8.70
CA VAL A 191 6.65 -24.37 -8.68
C VAL A 191 5.69 -23.17 -8.71
N ILE A 192 5.88 -22.22 -7.80
CA ILE A 192 5.09 -20.99 -7.77
C ILE A 192 5.53 -20.09 -8.92
N ARG A 193 4.56 -19.66 -9.72
CA ARG A 193 4.73 -18.75 -10.86
C ARG A 193 3.86 -17.50 -10.67
N GLY A 194 4.31 -16.36 -11.19
CA GLY A 194 3.56 -15.12 -11.22
C GLY A 194 2.89 -14.90 -12.57
N PHE A 195 1.64 -14.50 -12.58
CA PHE A 195 0.84 -14.24 -13.77
C PHE A 195 0.22 -12.85 -13.69
N ILE A 196 0.12 -12.18 -14.83
CA ILE A 196 -0.63 -10.92 -14.97
C ILE A 196 -1.98 -11.26 -15.61
N LEU A 197 -3.07 -11.03 -14.87
CA LEU A 197 -4.42 -11.14 -15.41
C LEU A 197 -5.00 -9.75 -15.62
N GLU A 198 -5.95 -9.64 -16.53
CA GLU A 198 -6.64 -8.39 -16.84
C GLU A 198 -8.15 -8.53 -16.56
N LYS A 199 -8.75 -7.41 -16.16
CA LYS A 199 -10.21 -7.34 -15.98
C LYS A 199 -10.96 -7.77 -17.23
N GLY A 200 -12.00 -8.56 -17.05
CA GLY A 200 -12.84 -9.06 -18.15
C GLY A 200 -12.38 -10.37 -18.77
N MET A 201 -11.28 -10.98 -18.30
CA MET A 201 -10.93 -12.35 -18.70
C MET A 201 -12.05 -13.33 -18.33
N ASN A 202 -12.37 -14.23 -19.25
CA ASN A 202 -13.41 -15.24 -19.02
C ASN A 202 -13.04 -16.15 -17.85
N GLY A 203 -13.99 -16.35 -16.91
CA GLY A 203 -13.78 -17.16 -15.71
C GLY A 203 -13.17 -16.39 -14.53
N LEU A 204 -12.85 -15.10 -14.71
CA LEU A 204 -12.34 -14.24 -13.62
C LEU A 204 -13.48 -13.45 -12.99
N SER A 205 -13.61 -13.54 -11.67
CA SER A 205 -14.55 -12.71 -10.90
C SER A 205 -13.92 -12.23 -9.60
N THR A 206 -14.43 -11.09 -9.09
CA THR A 206 -13.84 -10.38 -7.94
C THR A 206 -14.91 -9.92 -6.96
N PRO A 207 -15.58 -10.85 -6.26
CA PRO A 207 -16.60 -10.48 -5.28
C PRO A 207 -16.01 -9.63 -4.15
N LYS A 208 -16.76 -8.58 -3.75
CA LYS A 208 -16.36 -7.67 -2.67
C LYS A 208 -16.62 -8.32 -1.31
N ILE A 209 -15.73 -8.12 -0.37
CA ILE A 209 -15.90 -8.45 1.03
C ILE A 209 -16.38 -7.20 1.76
N GLU A 210 -17.52 -7.29 2.43
CA GLU A 210 -18.16 -6.21 3.18
C GLU A 210 -18.23 -6.54 4.68
N GLY A 211 -18.53 -5.54 5.51
CA GLY A 211 -18.68 -5.70 6.96
C GLY A 211 -17.36 -5.88 7.69
N LYS A 212 -16.26 -5.39 7.15
CA LYS A 212 -14.96 -5.47 7.81
C LYS A 212 -14.95 -4.69 9.11
N PHE A 213 -14.24 -5.21 10.11
CA PHE A 213 -14.09 -4.57 11.41
C PHE A 213 -13.10 -3.38 11.35
N SER A 214 -12.05 -3.48 10.52
CA SER A 214 -11.03 -2.45 10.32
C SER A 214 -10.71 -2.26 8.84
N LEU A 215 -9.84 -1.30 8.48
CA LEU A 215 -9.49 -0.95 7.10
C LEU A 215 -10.73 -0.73 6.22
N ARG A 216 -11.74 -0.07 6.78
CA ARG A 216 -13.05 0.09 6.15
C ARG A 216 -13.02 1.02 4.94
N ALA A 217 -12.08 1.99 4.91
CA ALA A 217 -11.83 2.85 3.75
C ALA A 217 -10.93 2.19 2.69
N SER A 218 -10.69 0.88 2.77
CA SER A 218 -10.00 0.08 1.76
C SER A 218 -10.98 -0.89 1.13
N VAL A 219 -11.10 -0.90 -0.19
CA VAL A 219 -11.89 -1.91 -0.88
C VAL A 219 -11.14 -3.23 -0.89
N THR A 220 -11.80 -4.28 -0.46
CA THR A 220 -11.21 -5.62 -0.32
C THR A 220 -12.16 -6.65 -0.92
N GLY A 221 -11.64 -7.65 -1.58
CA GLY A 221 -12.44 -8.71 -2.17
C GLY A 221 -11.67 -10.01 -2.33
N GLU A 222 -12.20 -10.86 -3.16
CA GLU A 222 -11.60 -12.11 -3.59
C GLU A 222 -11.13 -11.98 -5.05
N ILE A 223 -10.35 -12.96 -5.51
CA ILE A 223 -10.08 -13.24 -6.93
C ILE A 223 -10.46 -14.69 -7.14
N VAL A 224 -11.56 -14.93 -7.83
CA VAL A 224 -12.01 -16.29 -8.16
C VAL A 224 -11.68 -16.56 -9.63
N MET A 225 -10.99 -17.66 -9.86
CA MET A 225 -10.53 -18.09 -11.17
C MET A 225 -11.13 -19.47 -11.49
N ASP A 226 -12.00 -19.51 -12.48
CA ASP A 226 -12.57 -20.72 -13.04
C ASP A 226 -12.02 -20.96 -14.43
N ASN A 227 -10.91 -21.71 -14.50
CA ASN A 227 -10.28 -22.09 -15.77
C ASN A 227 -9.89 -20.88 -16.65
N VAL A 228 -9.39 -19.79 -16.02
CA VAL A 228 -9.01 -18.54 -16.71
C VAL A 228 -7.82 -18.77 -17.62
N PHE A 229 -7.96 -18.50 -18.91
CA PHE A 229 -6.84 -18.59 -19.85
C PHE A 229 -5.96 -17.35 -19.75
N VAL A 230 -4.66 -17.57 -19.48
CA VAL A 230 -3.62 -16.53 -19.41
C VAL A 230 -2.58 -16.84 -20.48
N PRO A 231 -2.40 -15.98 -21.49
CA PRO A 231 -1.41 -16.17 -22.56
C PRO A 231 0.03 -16.20 -22.02
N ASP A 232 0.94 -16.89 -22.72
CA ASP A 232 2.35 -17.01 -22.34
C ASP A 232 3.04 -15.66 -22.06
N HIS A 233 2.71 -14.62 -22.85
CA HIS A 233 3.29 -13.29 -22.68
C HIS A 233 2.81 -12.54 -21.42
N GLN A 234 1.90 -13.11 -20.64
CA GLN A 234 1.46 -12.58 -19.34
C GLN A 234 2.06 -13.36 -18.14
N LEU A 235 2.95 -14.31 -18.39
CA LEU A 235 3.77 -14.94 -17.35
C LEU A 235 4.89 -13.96 -16.92
N LEU A 236 5.11 -13.80 -15.63
CA LEU A 236 6.30 -13.11 -15.09
C LEU A 236 7.49 -14.07 -15.12
N ALA A 237 8.15 -14.14 -16.28
CA ALA A 237 9.18 -15.15 -16.56
C ALA A 237 10.49 -14.92 -15.77
N GLY A 238 10.72 -13.70 -15.25
CA GLY A 238 11.94 -13.33 -14.51
C GLY A 238 12.05 -13.94 -13.10
N VAL A 239 11.07 -14.73 -12.64
CA VAL A 239 11.09 -15.29 -11.29
C VAL A 239 10.35 -16.61 -11.20
N GLU A 240 10.86 -17.50 -10.33
CA GLU A 240 10.25 -18.80 -9.97
C GLU A 240 10.30 -19.02 -8.46
N GLY A 241 9.29 -19.74 -7.94
CA GLY A 241 9.20 -20.13 -6.54
C GLY A 241 8.78 -19.00 -5.60
N ILE A 242 8.82 -19.29 -4.30
CA ILE A 242 8.32 -18.41 -3.23
C ILE A 242 9.08 -17.08 -3.12
N LYS A 243 10.31 -17.02 -3.62
CA LYS A 243 11.12 -15.78 -3.63
C LYS A 243 10.46 -14.65 -4.42
N GLY A 244 9.62 -14.98 -5.42
CA GLY A 244 8.87 -13.99 -6.18
C GLY A 244 7.93 -13.16 -5.32
N PRO A 245 6.86 -13.75 -4.76
CA PRO A 245 5.95 -13.02 -3.90
C PRO A 245 6.63 -12.45 -2.65
N PHE A 246 7.62 -13.13 -2.06
CA PHE A 246 8.31 -12.65 -0.86
C PHE A 246 9.20 -11.43 -1.15
N GLY A 247 9.78 -11.32 -2.33
CA GLY A 247 10.48 -10.12 -2.78
C GLY A 247 9.56 -8.89 -2.81
N CYS A 248 8.31 -9.09 -3.23
CA CYS A 248 7.28 -8.04 -3.21
C CYS A 248 6.87 -7.68 -1.77
N LEU A 249 6.64 -8.70 -0.92
CA LEU A 249 6.24 -8.50 0.47
C LEU A 249 7.30 -7.75 1.29
N ASN A 250 8.59 -7.93 1.01
CA ASN A 250 9.65 -7.17 1.71
C ASN A 250 9.52 -5.66 1.47
N ARG A 251 9.15 -5.24 0.27
CA ARG A 251 8.90 -3.83 -0.04
C ARG A 251 7.62 -3.32 0.60
N ALA A 252 6.57 -4.13 0.60
CA ALA A 252 5.33 -3.79 1.29
C ALA A 252 5.54 -3.59 2.79
N ARG A 253 6.31 -4.48 3.44
CA ARG A 253 6.66 -4.39 4.87
C ARG A 253 7.42 -3.09 5.20
N TYR A 254 8.33 -2.68 4.32
CA TYR A 254 9.03 -1.41 4.47
C TYR A 254 8.05 -0.23 4.53
N GLY A 255 7.12 -0.14 3.58
CA GLY A 255 6.08 0.90 3.57
C GLY A 255 5.16 0.86 4.79
N ILE A 256 4.80 -0.35 5.27
CA ILE A 256 4.00 -0.51 6.49
C ILE A 256 4.74 -0.01 7.73
N ALA A 257 6.05 -0.28 7.84
CA ALA A 257 6.85 0.18 8.97
C ALA A 257 6.88 1.72 9.08
N TRP A 258 7.03 2.41 7.96
CA TRP A 258 6.93 3.87 7.91
C TRP A 258 5.50 4.37 8.17
N GLY A 259 4.52 3.74 7.53
CA GLY A 259 3.12 4.14 7.63
C GLY A 259 2.60 4.08 9.07
N SER A 260 2.90 3.00 9.79
CA SER A 260 2.46 2.83 11.17
C SER A 260 2.93 3.96 12.10
N MET A 261 4.10 4.57 11.81
CA MET A 261 4.56 5.75 12.53
C MET A 261 3.69 6.97 12.25
N GLY A 262 3.22 7.14 11.02
CA GLY A 262 2.27 8.22 10.69
C GLY A 262 0.96 8.11 11.47
N ALA A 263 0.40 6.90 11.55
CA ALA A 263 -0.79 6.66 12.36
C ALA A 263 -0.54 6.91 13.86
N ALA A 264 0.60 6.46 14.39
CA ALA A 264 0.98 6.69 15.77
C ALA A 264 1.11 8.19 16.08
N GLU A 265 1.77 8.95 15.22
CA GLU A 265 1.91 10.40 15.34
C GLU A 265 0.56 11.11 15.33
N PHE A 266 -0.35 10.75 14.41
CA PHE A 266 -1.69 11.32 14.40
C PHE A 266 -2.41 11.08 15.73
N CYS A 267 -2.39 9.83 16.22
CA CYS A 267 -3.04 9.47 17.48
C CYS A 267 -2.46 10.26 18.66
N TRP A 268 -1.13 10.40 18.71
CA TRP A 268 -0.47 11.15 19.76
C TRP A 268 -0.82 12.64 19.74
N HIS A 269 -0.74 13.27 18.55
CA HIS A 269 -1.08 14.69 18.38
C HIS A 269 -2.55 14.96 18.74
N ALA A 270 -3.47 14.12 18.27
CA ALA A 270 -4.89 14.24 18.58
C ALA A 270 -5.16 14.09 20.08
N ALA A 271 -4.56 13.08 20.72
CA ALA A 271 -4.70 12.86 22.17
C ALA A 271 -4.12 14.02 22.98
N ARG A 272 -2.92 14.51 22.59
CA ARG A 272 -2.28 15.63 23.25
C ARG A 272 -3.14 16.91 23.15
N SER A 273 -3.57 17.30 21.95
CA SER A 273 -4.39 18.49 21.74
C SER A 273 -5.69 18.40 22.53
N TYR A 274 -6.42 17.29 22.40
CA TYR A 274 -7.67 17.08 23.12
C TYR A 274 -7.50 17.18 24.63
N THR A 275 -6.47 16.57 25.20
CA THR A 275 -6.26 16.55 26.64
C THR A 275 -5.81 17.91 27.22
N LEU A 276 -5.19 18.77 26.40
CA LEU A 276 -4.86 20.15 26.76
C LEU A 276 -6.09 21.05 26.71
N GLU A 277 -7.01 20.84 25.80
CA GLU A 277 -8.24 21.65 25.61
C GLU A 277 -9.35 21.23 26.56
N ARG A 278 -9.56 19.91 26.75
CA ARG A 278 -10.62 19.37 27.59
C ARG A 278 -10.36 19.64 29.07
N SER A 279 -11.20 20.45 29.69
CA SER A 279 -11.11 20.77 31.11
C SER A 279 -12.16 20.02 31.93
N GLN A 280 -11.76 19.51 33.09
CA GLN A 280 -12.61 18.94 34.14
C GLN A 280 -12.01 19.34 35.51
N PHE A 281 -12.89 19.58 36.49
CA PHE A 281 -12.50 20.04 37.82
C PHE A 281 -11.63 21.29 37.81
N GLY A 282 -11.95 22.24 36.89
CA GLY A 282 -11.31 23.54 36.76
C GLY A 282 -9.91 23.53 36.13
N ARG A 283 -9.48 22.43 35.51
CA ARG A 283 -8.17 22.32 34.84
C ARG A 283 -8.19 21.37 33.65
N PRO A 284 -7.24 21.51 32.69
CA PRO A 284 -7.08 20.55 31.61
C PRO A 284 -6.88 19.12 32.12
N ILE A 285 -7.45 18.12 31.44
CA ILE A 285 -7.27 16.72 31.86
C ILE A 285 -5.82 16.27 31.70
N ALA A 286 -5.01 16.90 30.85
CA ALA A 286 -3.55 16.71 30.76
C ALA A 286 -2.81 17.00 32.07
N ALA A 287 -3.40 17.72 33.03
CA ALA A 287 -2.82 17.93 34.36
C ALA A 287 -2.87 16.69 35.26
N ASN A 288 -3.56 15.61 34.85
CA ASN A 288 -3.65 14.36 35.61
C ASN A 288 -2.47 13.43 35.25
N GLN A 289 -1.77 12.91 36.27
CA GLN A 289 -0.61 12.03 36.07
C GLN A 289 -0.90 10.79 35.24
N LEU A 290 -2.10 10.19 35.36
CA LEU A 290 -2.49 9.02 34.55
C LEU A 290 -2.61 9.37 33.06
N VAL A 291 -3.00 10.60 32.71
CA VAL A 291 -3.03 11.08 31.33
C VAL A 291 -1.61 11.35 30.83
N GLN A 292 -0.80 12.03 31.66
CA GLN A 292 0.61 12.30 31.34
C GLN A 292 1.40 11.03 31.09
N LYS A 293 1.19 9.99 31.93
CA LYS A 293 1.82 8.69 31.72
C LYS A 293 1.44 8.08 30.37
N LYS A 294 0.15 8.10 30.00
CA LYS A 294 -0.28 7.57 28.70
C LYS A 294 0.36 8.32 27.52
N LEU A 295 0.41 9.65 27.59
CA LEU A 295 1.07 10.46 26.54
C LEU A 295 2.58 10.21 26.47
N ALA A 296 3.23 9.91 27.58
CA ALA A 296 4.65 9.57 27.61
C ALA A 296 4.92 8.14 27.09
N ASP A 297 4.00 7.21 27.32
CA ASP A 297 4.11 5.82 26.83
C ASP A 297 3.86 5.71 25.31
N MET A 298 3.04 6.61 24.74
CA MET A 298 2.78 6.70 23.29
C MET A 298 4.01 7.22 22.50
#